data_2b8df58ac676ae0f8e60819863efeb06
#
_entry.id   2b8df58ac676ae0f8e60819863efeb06
#
_cell.length_a   1.000
_cell.length_b   1.000
_cell.length_c   1.000
_cell.angle_alpha   90.00
_cell.angle_beta   90.00
_cell.angle_gamma   90.00
#
_symmetry.space_group_name_H-M   'P 1'
#
loop_
_entity.id
_entity.type
_entity.pdbx_description
1 polymer ?
#
loop_
_entity_poly.entity_id
_entity_poly.type
_entity_poly.pdbx_seq_one_letter_code
_entity_poly.pdbx_strand_id
1 'polypeptide(L)'
;MLEYKNKKYARVTDILGSYHVYKDILPDVLERKAKLGQNVHQAIDDYLQGKIPMLNKKEQPYFTSFRLWKEALKPDYIHREKRLYDNELRITGQVDAAMMIQGEKFPMIVDYKCVPKKMITWRYQGHFYHLLATRNGYRTGNRFMFVFLQKDGSIAKTLSFITHDIITENCIQMARKFWKDIDKNLN
;
A
#
# COMPACT_ATOMS: atom_id res chain seq x y z
N MET A 1 -5.96 -12.44 -7.57
CA MET A 1 -4.81 -13.33 -7.26
C MET A 1 -3.68 -13.12 -8.26
N LEU A 2 -2.45 -13.43 -7.89
CA LEU A 2 -1.27 -13.27 -8.73
C LEU A 2 -0.51 -14.61 -8.77
N GLU A 3 -0.01 -15.00 -9.94
CA GLU A 3 0.83 -16.18 -10.09
C GLU A 3 2.32 -15.77 -10.17
N TYR A 4 3.16 -16.45 -9.39
CA TYR A 4 4.60 -16.25 -9.37
C TYR A 4 5.31 -17.56 -9.07
N LYS A 5 6.31 -17.93 -9.91
CA LYS A 5 7.06 -19.19 -9.78
C LYS A 5 6.14 -20.42 -9.62
N ASN A 6 5.11 -20.52 -10.46
CA ASN A 6 4.11 -21.60 -10.48
C ASN A 6 3.30 -21.75 -9.16
N LYS A 7 3.22 -20.69 -8.35
CA LYS A 7 2.40 -20.63 -7.14
C LYS A 7 1.41 -19.47 -7.23
N LYS A 8 0.20 -19.69 -6.74
CA LYS A 8 -0.83 -18.64 -6.61
C LYS A 8 -0.69 -17.92 -5.27
N TYR A 9 -0.69 -16.59 -5.32
CA TYR A 9 -0.65 -15.70 -4.16
C TYR A 9 -1.89 -14.80 -4.14
N ALA A 10 -2.48 -14.66 -2.96
CA ALA A 10 -3.49 -13.64 -2.73
C ALA A 10 -2.80 -12.28 -2.54
N ARG A 11 -3.25 -11.26 -3.24
CA ARG A 11 -2.82 -9.90 -2.92
C ARG A 11 -3.41 -9.47 -1.57
N VAL A 12 -2.68 -8.69 -0.80
CA VAL A 12 -3.21 -8.10 0.45
C VAL A 12 -4.55 -7.41 0.20
N THR A 13 -4.69 -6.71 -0.92
CA THR A 13 -5.94 -6.06 -1.33
C THR A 13 -7.07 -7.04 -1.65
N ASP A 14 -6.77 -8.24 -2.16
CA ASP A 14 -7.80 -9.29 -2.40
C ASP A 14 -8.34 -9.80 -1.07
N ILE A 15 -7.46 -10.05 -0.09
CA ILE A 15 -7.84 -10.48 1.25
C ILE A 15 -8.70 -9.41 1.94
N LEU A 16 -8.22 -8.16 1.96
CA LEU A 16 -8.95 -7.07 2.59
C LEU A 16 -10.29 -6.77 1.89
N GLY A 17 -10.36 -6.95 0.57
CA GLY A 17 -11.57 -6.82 -0.22
C GLY A 17 -12.65 -7.83 0.15
N SER A 18 -12.28 -9.05 0.59
CA SER A 18 -13.24 -10.05 1.06
C SER A 18 -13.95 -9.66 2.38
N TYR A 19 -13.36 -8.76 3.16
CA TYR A 19 -13.94 -8.22 4.40
C TYR A 19 -14.62 -6.86 4.24
N HIS A 20 -14.40 -6.20 3.12
CA HIS A 20 -14.95 -4.88 2.86
C HIS A 20 -15.59 -4.83 1.47
N VAL A 21 -16.90 -4.97 1.45
CA VAL A 21 -17.67 -4.92 0.20
C VAL A 21 -18.09 -3.48 -0.04
N TYR A 22 -17.62 -2.88 -1.15
CA TYR A 22 -18.08 -1.59 -1.67
C TYR A 22 -19.47 -1.75 -2.34
N LYS A 23 -20.46 -2.21 -1.58
CA LYS A 23 -21.80 -2.56 -2.10
C LYS A 23 -22.51 -1.41 -2.78
N ASP A 24 -22.21 -0.17 -2.33
CA ASP A 24 -22.92 1.03 -2.75
C ASP A 24 -22.15 1.86 -3.80
N ILE A 25 -21.03 1.35 -4.32
CA ILE A 25 -20.23 2.08 -5.32
C ILE A 25 -20.28 1.36 -6.65
N LEU A 26 -20.68 2.07 -7.70
CA LEU A 26 -20.72 1.53 -9.05
C LEU A 26 -19.33 1.02 -9.48
N PRO A 27 -19.25 -0.16 -10.13
CA PRO A 27 -17.98 -0.77 -10.54
C PRO A 27 -17.10 0.15 -11.39
N ASP A 28 -17.67 0.89 -12.33
CA ASP A 28 -16.98 1.83 -13.20
C ASP A 28 -16.35 3.02 -12.42
N VAL A 29 -16.97 3.42 -11.30
CA VAL A 29 -16.42 4.45 -10.40
C VAL A 29 -15.22 3.90 -9.65
N LEU A 30 -15.29 2.64 -9.18
CA LEU A 30 -14.18 1.97 -8.51
C LEU A 30 -12.99 1.81 -9.46
N GLU A 31 -13.24 1.35 -10.69
CA GLU A 31 -12.22 1.17 -11.71
C GLU A 31 -11.51 2.49 -12.06
N ARG A 32 -12.28 3.56 -12.31
CA ARG A 32 -11.71 4.90 -12.59
C ARG A 32 -10.86 5.42 -11.44
N LYS A 33 -11.28 5.20 -10.18
CA LYS A 33 -10.49 5.60 -9.00
C LYS A 33 -9.24 4.75 -8.83
N ALA A 34 -9.33 3.45 -9.08
CA ALA A 34 -8.18 2.55 -9.04
C ALA A 34 -7.15 2.95 -10.11
N LYS A 35 -7.60 3.22 -11.34
CA LYS A 35 -6.73 3.67 -12.44
C LYS A 35 -6.04 4.99 -12.12
N LEU A 36 -6.78 5.96 -11.58
CA LEU A 36 -6.19 7.24 -11.14
C LEU A 36 -5.08 7.00 -10.09
N GLY A 37 -5.36 6.18 -9.08
CA GLY A 37 -4.37 5.84 -8.06
C GLY A 37 -3.12 5.20 -8.66
N GLN A 38 -3.29 4.19 -9.53
CA GLN A 38 -2.17 3.52 -10.21
C GLN A 38 -1.31 4.50 -11.04
N ASN A 39 -1.95 5.39 -11.81
CA ASN A 39 -1.22 6.36 -12.62
C ASN A 39 -0.43 7.35 -11.75
N VAL A 40 -1.00 7.81 -10.62
CA VAL A 40 -0.30 8.70 -9.69
C VAL A 40 0.89 7.98 -9.03
N HIS A 41 0.74 6.71 -8.60
CA HIS A 41 1.83 5.92 -8.03
C HIS A 41 2.95 5.72 -9.06
N GLN A 42 2.60 5.38 -10.31
CA GLN A 42 3.59 5.26 -11.39
C GLN A 42 4.33 6.59 -11.63
N ALA A 43 3.60 7.71 -11.64
CA ALA A 43 4.21 9.03 -11.80
C ALA A 43 5.16 9.40 -10.65
N ILE A 44 4.82 9.01 -9.43
CA ILE A 44 5.69 9.16 -8.26
C ILE A 44 6.97 8.33 -8.43
N ASP A 45 6.84 7.06 -8.82
CA ASP A 45 7.99 6.19 -9.03
C ASP A 45 8.90 6.69 -10.18
N ASP A 46 8.31 7.10 -11.31
CA ASP A 46 9.05 7.69 -12.43
C ASP A 46 9.82 8.94 -11.99
N TYR A 47 9.17 9.84 -11.25
CA TYR A 47 9.82 11.04 -10.71
C TYR A 47 10.98 10.72 -9.77
N LEU A 48 10.81 9.75 -8.90
CA LEU A 48 11.85 9.29 -7.96
C LEU A 48 13.02 8.59 -8.68
N GLN A 49 12.80 8.13 -9.92
CA GLN A 49 13.84 7.62 -10.82
C GLN A 49 14.50 8.70 -11.68
N GLY A 50 14.12 9.98 -11.53
CA GLY A 50 14.60 11.07 -12.34
C GLY A 50 13.97 11.18 -13.73
N LYS A 51 12.89 10.42 -13.99
CA LYS A 51 12.10 10.51 -15.23
C LYS A 51 11.08 11.64 -15.15
N ILE A 52 10.60 12.08 -16.31
CA ILE A 52 9.51 13.05 -16.40
C ILE A 52 8.18 12.29 -16.34
N PRO A 53 7.36 12.48 -15.29
CA PRO A 53 6.09 11.79 -15.18
C PRO A 53 5.07 12.29 -16.21
N MET A 54 4.32 11.38 -16.80
CA MET A 54 3.19 11.73 -17.68
C MET A 54 1.90 11.70 -16.86
N LEU A 55 1.23 12.85 -16.74
CA LEU A 55 0.06 13.06 -15.90
C LEU A 55 -1.03 13.83 -16.65
N ASN A 56 -2.26 13.41 -16.50
CA ASN A 56 -3.41 14.18 -16.96
C ASN A 56 -3.85 15.23 -15.91
N LYS A 57 -4.81 16.10 -16.30
CA LYS A 57 -5.31 17.19 -15.43
C LYS A 57 -5.90 16.73 -14.08
N LYS A 58 -6.41 15.48 -13.99
CA LYS A 58 -7.00 14.93 -12.75
C LYS A 58 -5.95 14.34 -11.82
N GLU A 59 -4.82 13.90 -12.36
CA GLU A 59 -3.71 13.27 -11.64
C GLU A 59 -2.71 14.30 -11.12
N GLN A 60 -2.50 15.38 -11.90
CA GLN A 60 -1.53 16.44 -11.59
C GLN A 60 -1.63 17.02 -10.16
N PRO A 61 -2.81 17.31 -9.58
CA PRO A 61 -2.88 17.82 -8.22
C PRO A 61 -2.36 16.84 -7.18
N TYR A 62 -2.66 15.55 -7.31
CA TYR A 62 -2.16 14.52 -6.39
C TYR A 62 -0.63 14.42 -6.43
N PHE A 63 -0.07 14.48 -7.61
CA PHE A 63 1.38 14.48 -7.79
C PHE A 63 2.02 15.77 -7.22
N THR A 64 1.41 16.93 -7.42
CA THR A 64 1.84 18.18 -6.79
C THR A 64 1.84 18.06 -5.27
N SER A 65 0.78 17.48 -4.70
CA SER A 65 0.66 17.21 -3.27
C SER A 65 1.80 16.32 -2.74
N PHE A 66 2.16 15.28 -3.50
CA PHE A 66 3.31 14.43 -3.19
C PHE A 66 4.63 15.23 -3.21
N ARG A 67 4.87 16.04 -4.24
CA ARG A 67 6.09 16.83 -4.36
C ARG A 67 6.29 17.76 -3.17
N LEU A 68 5.24 18.52 -2.82
CA LEU A 68 5.29 19.43 -1.66
C LEU A 68 5.59 18.67 -0.36
N TRP A 69 4.97 17.52 -0.16
CA TRP A 69 5.22 16.67 1.00
C TRP A 69 6.67 16.15 1.02
N LYS A 70 7.16 15.65 -0.12
CA LYS A 70 8.53 15.15 -0.25
C LYS A 70 9.57 16.26 0.02
N GLU A 71 9.35 17.47 -0.52
CA GLU A 71 10.22 18.63 -0.31
C GLU A 71 10.27 19.06 1.17
N ALA A 72 9.12 19.01 1.86
CA ALA A 72 9.03 19.37 3.28
C ALA A 72 9.68 18.32 4.20
N LEU A 73 9.44 17.02 3.93
CA LEU A 73 9.88 15.91 4.79
C LEU A 73 11.33 15.49 4.48
N LYS A 74 11.77 15.63 3.23
CA LYS A 74 13.09 15.20 2.71
C LYS A 74 13.43 13.75 3.11
N PRO A 75 12.57 12.77 2.80
CA PRO A 75 12.82 11.40 3.17
C PRO A 75 13.95 10.80 2.33
N ASP A 76 14.72 9.90 2.95
CA ASP A 76 15.70 9.08 2.24
C ASP A 76 15.09 7.73 1.86
N TYR A 77 14.98 7.46 0.56
CA TYR A 77 14.31 6.26 0.02
C TYR A 77 15.25 5.06 0.03
N ILE A 78 14.87 4.03 0.78
CA ILE A 78 15.58 2.74 0.81
C ILE A 78 15.09 1.82 -0.30
N HIS A 79 13.75 1.71 -0.45
CA HIS A 79 13.08 0.91 -1.47
C HIS A 79 11.87 1.64 -2.03
N ARG A 80 11.54 1.36 -3.30
CA ARG A 80 10.38 1.91 -4.02
C ARG A 80 9.70 0.79 -4.78
N GLU A 81 8.35 0.83 -4.86
CA GLU A 81 7.52 -0.10 -5.64
C GLU A 81 7.95 -1.56 -5.51
N LYS A 82 8.24 -1.99 -4.27
CA LYS A 82 8.75 -3.33 -3.99
C LYS A 82 7.62 -4.32 -3.76
N ARG A 83 7.54 -5.33 -4.63
CA ARG A 83 6.65 -6.47 -4.42
C ARG A 83 7.31 -7.52 -3.53
N LEU A 84 6.60 -7.93 -2.49
CA LEU A 84 7.03 -8.89 -1.49
C LEU A 84 6.11 -10.11 -1.50
N TYR A 85 6.65 -11.27 -1.15
CA TYR A 85 5.94 -12.55 -1.16
C TYR A 85 6.16 -13.28 0.17
N ASP A 86 5.10 -13.92 0.65
CA ASP A 86 5.17 -14.87 1.75
C ASP A 86 4.70 -16.25 1.25
N ASN A 87 5.61 -17.21 1.25
CA ASN A 87 5.36 -18.55 0.71
C ASN A 87 4.49 -19.42 1.63
N GLU A 88 4.53 -19.17 2.93
CA GLU A 88 3.75 -19.91 3.93
C GLU A 88 2.28 -19.51 3.88
N LEU A 89 2.02 -18.21 3.95
CA LEU A 89 0.67 -17.67 3.91
C LEU A 89 0.12 -17.53 2.47
N ARG A 90 0.96 -17.74 1.46
CA ARG A 90 0.66 -17.55 0.03
C ARG A 90 0.08 -16.15 -0.23
N ILE A 91 0.70 -15.12 0.33
CA ILE A 91 0.28 -13.74 0.17
C ILE A 91 1.34 -12.90 -0.51
N THR A 92 0.91 -11.84 -1.19
CA THR A 92 1.80 -10.85 -1.80
C THR A 92 1.26 -9.44 -1.61
N GLY A 93 2.16 -8.49 -1.48
CA GLY A 93 1.85 -7.07 -1.43
C GLY A 93 2.92 -6.26 -2.14
N GLN A 94 2.52 -5.15 -2.73
CA GLN A 94 3.43 -4.17 -3.29
C GLN A 94 3.49 -2.99 -2.34
N VAL A 95 4.67 -2.75 -1.79
CA VAL A 95 4.94 -1.64 -0.89
C VAL A 95 5.37 -0.45 -1.75
N ASP A 96 4.70 0.69 -1.63
CA ASP A 96 5.00 1.87 -2.44
C ASP A 96 6.41 2.42 -2.12
N ALA A 97 6.75 2.52 -0.83
CA ALA A 97 8.09 2.90 -0.41
C ALA A 97 8.46 2.35 0.97
N ALA A 98 9.77 2.19 1.19
CA ALA A 98 10.36 2.13 2.51
C ALA A 98 11.42 3.25 2.59
N MET A 99 11.35 4.10 3.60
CA MET A 99 12.17 5.29 3.68
C MET A 99 12.60 5.62 5.11
N MET A 100 13.79 6.21 5.24
CA MET A 100 14.22 6.85 6.47
C MET A 100 13.60 8.24 6.55
N ILE A 101 13.01 8.54 7.70
CA ILE A 101 12.46 9.85 8.02
C ILE A 101 13.28 10.41 9.18
N GLN A 102 13.57 11.69 9.14
CA GLN A 102 14.35 12.33 10.20
C GLN A 102 13.73 12.07 11.58
N GLY A 103 14.54 11.62 12.54
CA GLY A 103 14.13 11.26 13.89
C GLY A 103 13.68 9.79 14.04
N GLU A 104 13.52 9.03 12.97
CA GLU A 104 13.24 7.59 13.04
C GLU A 104 14.54 6.77 13.06
N LYS A 105 14.56 5.72 13.90
CA LYS A 105 15.73 4.83 14.04
C LYS A 105 15.80 3.78 12.92
N PHE A 106 14.66 3.45 12.31
CA PHE A 106 14.54 2.42 11.29
C PHE A 106 13.68 2.92 10.12
N PRO A 107 13.85 2.34 8.92
CA PRO A 107 13.00 2.65 7.78
C PRO A 107 11.53 2.41 8.10
N MET A 108 10.69 3.32 7.66
CA MET A 108 9.24 3.24 7.76
C MET A 108 8.64 2.79 6.43
N ILE A 109 7.70 1.86 6.48
CA ILE A 109 6.89 1.50 5.31
C ILE A 109 5.88 2.61 5.07
N VAL A 110 5.78 3.03 3.81
CA VAL A 110 4.90 4.13 3.39
C VAL A 110 4.04 3.68 2.22
N ASP A 111 2.78 4.09 2.25
CA ASP A 111 1.79 3.83 1.22
C ASP A 111 1.05 5.13 0.87
N TYR A 112 1.01 5.47 -0.42
CA TYR A 112 0.36 6.68 -0.93
C TYR A 112 -1.12 6.44 -1.19
N LYS A 113 -1.98 7.40 -0.88
CA LYS A 113 -3.43 7.30 -1.02
C LYS A 113 -4.03 8.51 -1.74
N CYS A 114 -4.69 8.25 -2.87
CA CYS A 114 -5.45 9.24 -3.65
C CYS A 114 -6.93 9.26 -3.28
N VAL A 115 -7.29 9.06 -2.01
CA VAL A 115 -8.69 8.97 -1.55
C VAL A 115 -8.97 9.96 -0.41
N PRO A 116 -10.19 10.51 -0.33
CA PRO A 116 -10.52 11.58 0.60
C PRO A 116 -10.73 11.12 2.04
N LYS A 117 -10.96 9.83 2.25
CA LYS A 117 -11.33 9.29 3.58
C LYS A 117 -10.44 8.12 3.96
N LYS A 118 -10.03 8.13 5.23
CA LYS A 118 -9.37 6.98 5.88
C LYS A 118 -10.32 5.78 5.91
N MET A 119 -9.79 4.60 5.62
CA MET A 119 -10.50 3.33 5.73
C MET A 119 -9.91 2.48 6.86
N ILE A 120 -10.78 1.78 7.59
CA ILE A 120 -10.35 0.89 8.67
C ILE A 120 -9.43 -0.22 8.16
N THR A 121 -9.64 -0.68 6.93
CA THR A 121 -8.81 -1.70 6.27
C THR A 121 -7.36 -1.28 6.08
N TRP A 122 -7.04 0.01 6.10
CA TRP A 122 -5.66 0.47 5.95
C TRP A 122 -4.77 0.10 7.13
N ARG A 123 -5.36 0.07 8.34
CA ARG A 123 -4.63 -0.43 9.51
C ARG A 123 -4.16 -1.87 9.30
N TYR A 124 -5.03 -2.73 8.77
CA TYR A 124 -4.67 -4.10 8.41
C TYR A 124 -3.70 -4.15 7.23
N GLN A 125 -3.89 -3.30 6.20
CA GLN A 125 -2.97 -3.22 5.08
C GLN A 125 -1.53 -2.90 5.53
N GLY A 126 -1.37 -1.93 6.42
CA GLY A 126 -0.06 -1.60 6.98
C GLY A 126 0.57 -2.76 7.75
N HIS A 127 -0.22 -3.50 8.56
CA HIS A 127 0.27 -4.68 9.27
C HIS A 127 0.67 -5.81 8.33
N PHE A 128 -0.11 -6.08 7.26
CA PHE A 128 0.28 -7.03 6.21
C PHE A 128 1.58 -6.63 5.53
N TYR A 129 1.76 -5.36 5.19
CA TYR A 129 2.99 -4.88 4.54
C TYR A 129 4.19 -4.97 5.48
N HIS A 130 4.01 -4.65 6.76
CA HIS A 130 5.04 -4.83 7.76
C HIS A 130 5.41 -6.31 7.96
N LEU A 131 4.41 -7.21 8.05
CA LEU A 131 4.62 -8.66 8.11
C LEU A 131 5.40 -9.16 6.91
N LEU A 132 4.98 -8.77 5.69
CA LEU A 132 5.68 -9.13 4.45
C LEU A 132 7.12 -8.62 4.45
N ALA A 133 7.36 -7.37 4.84
CA ALA A 133 8.69 -6.80 4.90
C ALA A 133 9.59 -7.58 5.87
N THR A 134 9.11 -7.83 7.08
CA THR A 134 9.85 -8.58 8.10
C THR A 134 10.19 -10.00 7.65
N ARG A 135 9.23 -10.73 7.05
CA ARG A 135 9.44 -12.10 6.55
C ARG A 135 10.35 -12.15 5.30
N ASN A 136 10.53 -11.04 4.62
CA ASN A 136 11.51 -10.91 3.52
C ASN A 136 12.87 -10.35 3.99
N GLY A 137 13.11 -10.29 5.32
CA GLY A 137 14.41 -9.89 5.89
C GLY A 137 14.65 -8.38 5.91
N TYR A 138 13.64 -7.56 5.65
CA TYR A 138 13.78 -6.11 5.75
C TYR A 138 13.71 -5.67 7.22
N ARG A 139 14.72 -4.94 7.64
CA ARG A 139 14.75 -4.34 8.97
C ARG A 139 13.96 -3.05 8.97
N THR A 140 12.67 -3.13 9.25
CA THR A 140 11.78 -1.97 9.41
C THR A 140 11.55 -1.69 10.89
N GLY A 141 11.20 -0.44 11.22
CA GLY A 141 10.67 -0.11 12.56
C GLY A 141 9.27 -0.68 12.77
N ASN A 142 8.72 -0.46 13.95
CA ASN A 142 7.36 -0.88 14.30
C ASN A 142 6.28 0.12 13.87
N ARG A 143 6.59 1.00 12.90
CA ARG A 143 5.69 2.04 12.40
C ARG A 143 5.53 1.94 10.89
N PHE A 144 4.33 2.30 10.42
CA PHE A 144 4.04 2.51 9.01
C PHE A 144 3.21 3.78 8.83
N MET A 145 3.26 4.36 7.64
CA MET A 145 2.66 5.65 7.33
C MET A 145 1.81 5.55 6.06
N PHE A 146 0.63 6.17 6.11
CA PHE A 146 -0.15 6.52 4.92
C PHE A 146 0.02 8.00 4.61
N VAL A 147 0.28 8.29 3.34
CA VAL A 147 0.42 9.65 2.83
C VAL A 147 -0.78 9.95 1.95
N PHE A 148 -1.64 10.84 2.43
CA PHE A 148 -2.88 11.24 1.76
C PHE A 148 -2.60 12.37 0.79
N LEU A 149 -2.50 12.04 -0.48
CA LEU A 149 -2.34 13.00 -1.56
C LEU A 149 -3.63 13.80 -1.74
N GLN A 150 -3.52 15.11 -1.82
CA GLN A 150 -4.66 16.02 -1.84
C GLN A 150 -5.10 16.33 -3.27
N LYS A 151 -6.42 16.26 -3.51
CA LYS A 151 -7.05 16.51 -4.82
C LYS A 151 -6.90 17.97 -5.29
N ASP A 152 -6.70 18.90 -4.36
CA ASP A 152 -6.50 20.33 -4.64
C ASP A 152 -5.03 20.71 -4.84
N GLY A 153 -4.12 19.74 -4.76
CA GLY A 153 -2.68 19.95 -4.88
C GLY A 153 -2.01 20.54 -3.64
N SER A 154 -2.73 20.72 -2.53
CA SER A 154 -2.13 21.12 -1.27
C SER A 154 -1.19 20.03 -0.73
N ILE A 155 -0.32 20.37 0.22
CA ILE A 155 0.63 19.44 0.80
C ILE A 155 -0.07 18.19 1.35
N ALA A 156 0.48 16.99 1.09
CA ALA A 156 -0.12 15.75 1.56
C ALA A 156 -0.16 15.66 3.09
N LYS A 157 -1.23 15.04 3.60
CA LYS A 157 -1.38 14.76 5.03
C LYS A 157 -0.84 13.37 5.34
N THR A 158 -0.31 13.17 6.52
CA THR A 158 0.22 11.87 6.96
C THR A 158 -0.59 11.29 8.10
N LEU A 159 -0.64 9.96 8.14
CA LEU A 159 -1.20 9.21 9.25
C LEU A 159 -0.30 8.01 9.53
N SER A 160 0.36 8.03 10.67
CA SER A 160 1.23 6.94 11.11
C SER A 160 0.51 6.04 12.11
N PHE A 161 0.85 4.75 12.07
CA PHE A 161 0.39 3.74 13.00
C PHE A 161 1.58 2.98 13.58
N ILE A 162 1.43 2.51 14.81
CA ILE A 162 2.33 1.53 15.41
C ILE A 162 1.79 0.14 15.10
N THR A 163 2.67 -0.81 14.80
CA THR A 163 2.30 -2.22 14.65
C THR A 163 1.98 -2.83 16.02
N HIS A 164 0.99 -3.72 16.03
CA HIS A 164 0.55 -4.46 17.20
C HIS A 164 0.46 -5.95 16.88
N ASP A 165 1.01 -6.80 17.72
CA ASP A 165 1.07 -8.24 17.51
C ASP A 165 -0.32 -8.86 17.32
N ILE A 166 -1.31 -8.42 18.10
CA ILE A 166 -2.71 -8.88 17.97
C ILE A 166 -3.27 -8.60 16.56
N ILE A 167 -2.99 -7.42 15.99
CA ILE A 167 -3.49 -7.09 14.65
C ILE A 167 -2.70 -7.84 13.59
N THR A 168 -1.41 -8.06 13.80
CA THR A 168 -0.58 -8.88 12.91
C THR A 168 -1.08 -10.32 12.90
N GLU A 169 -1.41 -10.90 14.07
CA GLU A 169 -2.01 -12.24 14.14
C GLU A 169 -3.38 -12.27 13.45
N ASN A 170 -4.23 -11.26 13.62
CA ASN A 170 -5.48 -11.16 12.87
C ASN A 170 -5.25 -11.15 11.36
N CYS A 171 -4.21 -10.47 10.86
CA CYS A 171 -3.84 -10.51 9.44
C CYS A 171 -3.48 -11.93 8.98
N ILE A 172 -2.73 -12.67 9.79
CA ILE A 172 -2.37 -14.08 9.52
C ILE A 172 -3.64 -14.93 9.43
N GLN A 173 -4.56 -14.80 10.38
CA GLN A 173 -5.83 -15.53 10.38
C GLN A 173 -6.71 -15.15 9.18
N MET A 174 -6.75 -13.89 8.79
CA MET A 174 -7.46 -13.43 7.58
C MET A 174 -6.90 -14.11 6.32
N ALA A 175 -5.58 -14.19 6.19
CA ALA A 175 -4.93 -14.85 5.05
C ALA A 175 -5.26 -16.35 5.01
N ARG A 176 -5.16 -17.04 6.14
CA ARG A 176 -5.51 -18.48 6.27
C ARG A 176 -6.97 -18.73 5.92
N LYS A 177 -7.88 -17.91 6.44
CA LYS A 177 -9.31 -18.01 6.14
C LYS A 177 -9.59 -17.78 4.67
N PHE A 178 -8.98 -16.77 4.04
CA PHE A 178 -9.14 -16.48 2.62
C PHE A 178 -8.84 -17.71 1.76
N TRP A 179 -7.75 -18.42 2.02
CA TRP A 179 -7.39 -19.61 1.28
C TRP A 179 -8.33 -20.79 1.56
N LYS A 180 -8.72 -20.99 2.83
CA LYS A 180 -9.70 -22.00 3.19
C LYS A 180 -11.03 -21.83 2.46
N ASP A 181 -11.49 -20.58 2.31
CA ASP A 181 -12.75 -20.28 1.63
C ASP A 181 -12.63 -20.48 0.10
N ILE A 182 -11.46 -20.20 -0.50
CA ILE A 182 -11.19 -20.51 -1.91
C ILE A 182 -11.14 -22.02 -2.14
N ASP A 183 -10.38 -22.75 -1.32
CA ASP A 183 -10.22 -24.20 -1.48
C ASP A 183 -11.56 -24.96 -1.34
N LYS A 184 -12.49 -24.45 -0.51
CA LYS A 184 -13.85 -24.99 -0.40
C LYS A 184 -14.73 -24.77 -1.65
N ASN A 185 -14.50 -23.67 -2.37
CA ASN A 185 -15.28 -23.35 -3.58
C ASN A 185 -14.75 -24.04 -4.84
N LEU A 186 -13.62 -24.73 -4.75
CA LEU A 186 -13.00 -25.48 -5.84
C LEU A 186 -13.29 -27.00 -5.76
N ASN A 187 -13.84 -27.46 -4.65
CA ASN A 187 -14.31 -28.83 -4.40
C ASN A 187 -15.84 -28.88 -4.41
#